data_95b715480194fc204a6594152911694b
#
_entry.id   95b715480194fc204a6594152911694b
#
_cell.length_a   1.000
_cell.length_b   1.000
_cell.length_c   1.000
_cell.angle_alpha   90.00
_cell.angle_beta   90.00
_cell.angle_gamma   90.00
#
_symmetry.space_group_name_H-M   'P 1'
#
loop_
_entity.id
_entity.type
_entity.pdbx_description
1 polymer ?
#
loop_
_entity_poly.entity_id
_entity_poly.type
_entity_poly.pdbx_seq_one_letter_code
_entity_poly.pdbx_strand_id
1 'polypeptide(L)'
;MTTPLVEMDGDEMTRILWKMIKDELLLPFIDLNTEYYDLGLNYRNETDDQVTIDAAEATKKYGVAVKCATITPNHARMDEYDLKKMYKSPNGTIRAILDGTVFRAPIVVKGIEPCVRNWKKPITLARHAYGDIYKNTEMYIDRPGKVELVYTSEDGEEKRSLVQEFKAPGVAMGMHNMSASIESFARSCFNYALDTKQDVWFGAKDTISKTYDAKFKEVFQTIFDTEFKDKFEEAGLTYFYSLIDDIVARVMKAEGGFIWACKNYDGDVMSDMVSSAFGSLAMMTSVLVSPQGYYEYEAAHGTVQRHYYRHLEGKETSTNSVATIFAWTGALRKRGELDGSQELSDFADKLEKATLSTIESGKMTKDLALITSIENPTVLNSRDFILAIREALEKML
;
A
#
# COMPACT_ATOMS: atom_id res chain seq x y z
N MET A 1 -20.93 15.19 3.93
CA MET A 1 -20.08 15.05 2.72
C MET A 1 -20.93 15.32 1.50
N THR A 2 -20.49 16.22 0.60
CA THR A 2 -21.24 16.55 -0.63
C THR A 2 -20.91 15.60 -1.77
N THR A 3 -19.64 15.29 -1.96
CA THR A 3 -19.18 14.34 -2.96
C THR A 3 -18.99 12.95 -2.31
N PRO A 4 -19.47 11.86 -2.94
CA PRO A 4 -19.27 10.52 -2.40
C PRO A 4 -17.79 10.16 -2.28
N LEU A 5 -17.46 9.42 -1.24
CA LEU A 5 -16.23 8.66 -1.13
C LEU A 5 -16.47 7.25 -1.67
N VAL A 6 -15.61 6.76 -2.56
CA VAL A 6 -15.72 5.37 -3.03
C VAL A 6 -15.32 4.43 -1.91
N GLU A 7 -16.25 3.60 -1.47
CA GLU A 7 -16.03 2.60 -0.43
C GLU A 7 -15.91 1.22 -1.04
N MET A 8 -14.77 0.58 -0.89
CA MET A 8 -14.50 -0.77 -1.37
C MET A 8 -14.40 -1.71 -0.17
N ASP A 9 -15.46 -2.44 0.13
CA ASP A 9 -15.47 -3.45 1.19
C ASP A 9 -14.65 -4.69 0.79
N GLY A 10 -14.30 -5.53 1.74
CA GLY A 10 -13.37 -6.63 1.51
C GLY A 10 -13.80 -7.96 2.13
N ASP A 11 -12.83 -8.69 2.66
CA ASP A 11 -13.01 -10.07 3.10
C ASP A 11 -12.64 -10.30 4.56
N GLU A 12 -13.11 -11.40 5.10
CA GLU A 12 -12.71 -12.07 6.35
C GLU A 12 -12.71 -11.13 7.59
N MET A 13 -11.71 -11.20 8.45
CA MET A 13 -11.68 -10.42 9.69
C MET A 13 -11.62 -8.91 9.44
N THR A 14 -10.99 -8.48 8.35
CA THR A 14 -10.93 -7.05 8.02
C THR A 14 -12.29 -6.50 7.64
N ARG A 15 -13.18 -7.26 7.00
CA ARG A 15 -14.58 -6.87 6.76
C ARG A 15 -15.36 -6.70 8.07
N ILE A 16 -15.12 -7.56 9.05
CA ILE A 16 -15.74 -7.44 10.39
C ILE A 16 -15.28 -6.14 11.06
N LEU A 17 -13.98 -5.86 11.04
CA LEU A 17 -13.43 -4.61 11.59
C LEU A 17 -13.92 -3.38 10.83
N TRP A 18 -14.02 -3.46 9.51
CA TRP A 18 -14.54 -2.39 8.64
C TRP A 18 -15.93 -1.95 9.08
N LYS A 19 -16.81 -2.92 9.28
CA LYS A 19 -18.16 -2.64 9.79
C LYS A 19 -18.13 -2.02 11.19
N MET A 20 -17.33 -2.55 12.12
CA MET A 20 -17.22 -2.01 13.46
C MET A 20 -16.71 -0.55 13.47
N ILE A 21 -15.71 -0.24 12.64
CA ILE A 21 -15.18 1.11 12.50
C ILE A 21 -16.26 2.06 11.98
N LYS A 22 -17.01 1.67 10.96
CA LYS A 22 -18.12 2.48 10.45
C LYS A 22 -19.16 2.73 11.50
N ASP A 23 -19.64 1.68 12.16
CA ASP A 23 -20.75 1.75 13.12
C ASP A 23 -20.38 2.55 14.39
N GLU A 24 -19.13 2.43 14.87
CA GLU A 24 -18.73 3.01 16.15
C GLU A 24 -17.93 4.32 16.04
N LEU A 25 -17.17 4.51 14.96
CA LEU A 25 -16.25 5.64 14.84
C LEU A 25 -16.61 6.65 13.75
N LEU A 26 -17.46 6.31 12.78
CA LEU A 26 -17.77 7.20 11.67
C LEU A 26 -19.24 7.64 11.68
N LEU A 27 -20.18 6.72 11.49
CA LEU A 27 -21.62 7.01 11.36
C LEU A 27 -22.23 7.80 12.53
N PRO A 28 -21.78 7.64 13.79
CA PRO A 28 -22.32 8.46 14.90
C PRO A 28 -21.89 9.93 14.86
N PHE A 29 -20.84 10.27 14.10
CA PHE A 29 -20.19 11.58 14.17
C PHE A 29 -20.20 12.37 12.87
N ILE A 30 -20.34 11.72 11.72
CA ILE A 30 -20.33 12.36 10.41
C ILE A 30 -21.45 11.84 9.52
N ASP A 31 -21.95 12.70 8.63
CA ASP A 31 -22.85 12.30 7.54
C ASP A 31 -21.99 11.67 6.42
N LEU A 32 -21.77 10.35 6.56
CA LEU A 32 -20.91 9.58 5.67
C LEU A 32 -21.65 9.26 4.37
N ASN A 33 -21.23 9.88 3.28
CA ASN A 33 -21.76 9.65 1.94
C ASN A 33 -20.76 8.79 1.15
N THR A 34 -21.11 7.54 0.84
CA THR A 34 -20.24 6.61 0.10
C THR A 34 -20.92 6.04 -1.15
N GLU A 35 -20.13 5.85 -2.20
CA GLU A 35 -20.44 4.97 -3.32
C GLU A 35 -19.86 3.60 -3.00
N TYR A 36 -20.72 2.66 -2.60
CA TYR A 36 -20.29 1.37 -2.02
C TYR A 36 -20.10 0.28 -3.07
N TYR A 37 -18.97 -0.42 -2.99
CA TYR A 37 -18.63 -1.60 -3.80
C TYR A 37 -18.21 -2.75 -2.91
N ASP A 38 -18.87 -3.90 -3.01
CA ASP A 38 -18.47 -5.13 -2.32
C ASP A 38 -17.39 -5.86 -3.11
N LEU A 39 -16.13 -5.74 -2.69
CA LEU A 39 -15.01 -6.50 -3.26
C LEU A 39 -14.74 -7.82 -2.53
N GLY A 40 -15.68 -8.29 -1.71
CA GLY A 40 -15.62 -9.62 -1.12
C GLY A 40 -15.60 -10.71 -2.20
N LEU A 41 -14.83 -11.77 -1.95
CA LEU A 41 -14.53 -12.79 -2.95
C LEU A 41 -15.80 -13.45 -3.53
N ASN A 42 -16.84 -13.64 -2.70
CA ASN A 42 -18.13 -14.19 -3.17
C ASN A 42 -18.79 -13.29 -4.22
N TYR A 43 -18.91 -11.98 -3.96
CA TYR A 43 -19.55 -11.06 -4.89
C TYR A 43 -18.70 -10.81 -6.14
N ARG A 44 -17.37 -10.84 -6.00
CA ARG A 44 -16.45 -10.83 -7.15
C ARG A 44 -16.65 -12.07 -8.02
N ASN A 45 -16.90 -13.24 -7.40
CA ASN A 45 -17.21 -14.48 -8.13
C ASN A 45 -18.57 -14.40 -8.85
N GLU A 46 -19.57 -13.76 -8.26
CA GLU A 46 -20.88 -13.54 -8.89
C GLU A 46 -20.76 -12.64 -10.12
N THR A 47 -19.99 -11.56 -10.03
CA THR A 47 -19.84 -10.52 -11.06
C THR A 47 -18.69 -10.79 -12.03
N ASP A 48 -18.05 -11.96 -11.98
CA ASP A 48 -16.83 -12.26 -12.75
C ASP A 48 -15.70 -11.24 -12.58
N ASP A 49 -15.60 -10.64 -11.38
CA ASP A 49 -14.67 -9.57 -10.99
C ASP A 49 -14.97 -8.18 -11.62
N GLN A 50 -16.12 -8.01 -12.29
CA GLN A 50 -16.49 -6.73 -12.88
C GLN A 50 -16.59 -5.63 -11.81
N VAL A 51 -17.07 -5.96 -10.60
CA VAL A 51 -17.19 -5.01 -9.49
C VAL A 51 -15.84 -4.34 -9.13
N THR A 52 -14.71 -5.03 -9.29
CA THR A 52 -13.38 -4.44 -9.06
C THR A 52 -13.06 -3.35 -10.09
N ILE A 53 -13.44 -3.57 -11.35
CA ILE A 53 -13.28 -2.59 -12.42
C ILE A 53 -14.19 -1.39 -12.18
N ASP A 54 -15.44 -1.64 -11.86
CA ASP A 54 -16.45 -0.59 -11.60
C ASP A 54 -16.02 0.31 -10.43
N ALA A 55 -15.47 -0.27 -9.35
CA ALA A 55 -14.94 0.46 -8.21
C ALA A 55 -13.74 1.35 -8.58
N ALA A 56 -12.84 0.85 -9.42
CA ALA A 56 -11.70 1.64 -9.92
C ALA A 56 -12.15 2.79 -10.83
N GLU A 57 -13.13 2.58 -11.71
CA GLU A 57 -13.69 3.64 -12.56
C GLU A 57 -14.48 4.67 -11.74
N ALA A 58 -15.19 4.25 -10.70
CA ALA A 58 -15.81 5.15 -9.74
C ALA A 58 -14.78 6.02 -9.02
N THR A 59 -13.61 5.45 -8.69
CA THR A 59 -12.50 6.20 -8.07
C THR A 59 -12.00 7.31 -8.99
N LYS A 60 -11.90 7.08 -10.30
CA LYS A 60 -11.58 8.14 -11.26
C LYS A 60 -12.66 9.24 -11.29
N LYS A 61 -13.93 8.85 -11.17
CA LYS A 61 -15.05 9.78 -11.18
C LYS A 61 -15.09 10.66 -9.95
N TYR A 62 -14.87 10.11 -8.76
CA TYR A 62 -15.05 10.81 -7.50
C TYR A 62 -13.71 11.27 -6.85
N GLY A 63 -12.59 10.81 -7.37
CA GLY A 63 -11.25 11.26 -7.00
C GLY A 63 -10.63 10.56 -5.79
N VAL A 64 -11.43 10.00 -4.87
CA VAL A 64 -10.93 9.37 -3.64
C VAL A 64 -11.67 8.08 -3.34
N ALA A 65 -10.92 7.04 -3.00
CA ALA A 65 -11.44 5.78 -2.51
C ALA A 65 -10.81 5.37 -1.18
N VAL A 66 -11.55 4.56 -0.43
CA VAL A 66 -11.04 3.82 0.73
C VAL A 66 -11.35 2.34 0.54
N LYS A 67 -10.35 1.48 0.78
CA LYS A 67 -10.44 0.06 0.45
C LYS A 67 -10.09 -0.82 1.64
N CYS A 68 -10.95 -1.79 1.90
CA CYS A 68 -10.72 -2.90 2.81
C CYS A 68 -9.78 -3.95 2.17
N ALA A 69 -9.15 -4.78 2.98
CA ALA A 69 -8.34 -5.88 2.48
C ALA A 69 -9.19 -6.97 1.80
N THR A 70 -8.69 -7.49 0.68
CA THR A 70 -9.38 -8.45 -0.17
C THR A 70 -8.56 -9.72 -0.36
N ILE A 71 -9.22 -10.86 -0.55
CA ILE A 71 -8.56 -12.14 -0.86
C ILE A 71 -8.07 -12.13 -2.31
N THR A 72 -6.80 -12.48 -2.51
CA THR A 72 -6.30 -12.96 -3.80
C THR A 72 -6.30 -14.48 -3.74
N PRO A 73 -7.18 -15.18 -4.49
CA PRO A 73 -7.36 -16.61 -4.34
C PRO A 73 -6.16 -17.42 -4.85
N ASN A 74 -5.86 -18.49 -4.14
CA ASN A 74 -5.02 -19.59 -4.58
C ASN A 74 -5.90 -20.84 -4.77
N HIS A 75 -5.31 -22.00 -5.09
CA HIS A 75 -6.08 -23.24 -5.29
C HIS A 75 -6.94 -23.64 -4.09
N ALA A 76 -6.43 -23.52 -2.87
CA ALA A 76 -7.20 -23.83 -1.66
C ALA A 76 -8.42 -22.90 -1.49
N ARG A 77 -8.28 -21.63 -1.86
CA ARG A 77 -9.38 -20.66 -1.83
C ARG A 77 -10.42 -20.93 -2.92
N MET A 78 -9.99 -21.46 -4.08
CA MET A 78 -10.93 -21.87 -5.12
C MET A 78 -11.90 -22.92 -4.63
N ASP A 79 -11.40 -23.93 -3.92
CA ASP A 79 -12.22 -25.00 -3.37
C ASP A 79 -13.10 -24.50 -2.20
N GLU A 80 -12.54 -23.68 -1.31
CA GLU A 80 -13.23 -23.12 -0.14
C GLU A 80 -14.43 -22.23 -0.51
N TYR A 81 -14.29 -21.42 -1.57
CA TYR A 81 -15.29 -20.43 -2.00
C TYR A 81 -16.08 -20.86 -3.24
N ASP A 82 -15.89 -22.08 -3.74
CA ASP A 82 -16.52 -22.61 -4.96
C ASP A 82 -16.39 -21.64 -6.14
N LEU A 83 -15.15 -21.18 -6.41
CA LEU A 83 -14.89 -20.15 -7.41
C LEU A 83 -14.95 -20.72 -8.83
N LYS A 84 -15.58 -19.96 -9.74
CA LYS A 84 -15.65 -20.27 -11.19
C LYS A 84 -14.26 -20.29 -11.84
N LYS A 85 -13.34 -19.45 -11.36
CA LYS A 85 -11.96 -19.30 -11.89
C LYS A 85 -11.01 -18.71 -10.85
N MET A 86 -9.72 -18.80 -11.09
CA MET A 86 -8.68 -18.12 -10.31
C MET A 86 -8.68 -16.62 -10.67
N TYR A 87 -9.29 -15.79 -9.80
CA TYR A 87 -9.32 -14.35 -10.00
C TYR A 87 -7.95 -13.70 -9.72
N LYS A 88 -7.64 -12.63 -10.45
CA LYS A 88 -6.45 -11.82 -10.20
C LYS A 88 -6.58 -11.05 -8.88
N SER A 89 -5.47 -10.47 -8.43
CA SER A 89 -5.49 -9.57 -7.28
C SER A 89 -6.31 -8.32 -7.57
N PRO A 90 -7.33 -7.98 -6.76
CA PRO A 90 -8.07 -6.72 -6.92
C PRO A 90 -7.15 -5.50 -6.85
N ASN A 91 -6.16 -5.52 -5.94
CA ASN A 91 -5.17 -4.45 -5.84
C ASN A 91 -4.39 -4.28 -7.16
N GLY A 92 -4.01 -5.38 -7.80
CA GLY A 92 -3.34 -5.35 -9.10
C GLY A 92 -4.22 -4.75 -10.20
N THR A 93 -5.51 -5.11 -10.24
CA THR A 93 -6.49 -4.57 -11.19
C THR A 93 -6.72 -3.08 -10.98
N ILE A 94 -6.99 -2.65 -9.73
CA ILE A 94 -7.21 -1.25 -9.38
C ILE A 94 -5.98 -0.39 -9.72
N ARG A 95 -4.79 -0.84 -9.33
CA ARG A 95 -3.53 -0.15 -9.62
C ARG A 95 -3.25 -0.04 -11.12
N ALA A 96 -3.60 -1.06 -11.90
CA ALA A 96 -3.45 -1.02 -13.36
C ALA A 96 -4.41 -0.04 -14.04
N ILE A 97 -5.61 0.18 -13.46
CA ILE A 97 -6.62 1.09 -13.98
C ILE A 97 -6.34 2.55 -13.56
N LEU A 98 -5.98 2.76 -12.28
CA LEU A 98 -5.72 4.10 -11.74
C LEU A 98 -4.33 4.63 -12.13
N ASP A 99 -3.38 3.72 -12.40
CA ASP A 99 -1.93 3.99 -12.45
C ASP A 99 -1.45 4.69 -11.18
N GLY A 100 -0.15 4.79 -10.95
CA GLY A 100 0.37 5.58 -9.85
C GLY A 100 1.42 4.89 -8.99
N THR A 101 1.66 5.53 -7.86
CA THR A 101 2.66 5.14 -6.87
C THR A 101 1.97 4.81 -5.56
N VAL A 102 2.34 3.68 -4.97
CA VAL A 102 1.89 3.32 -3.62
C VAL A 102 2.88 3.88 -2.60
N PHE A 103 2.41 4.78 -1.75
CA PHE A 103 3.17 5.28 -0.60
C PHE A 103 2.72 4.56 0.66
N ARG A 104 3.69 3.97 1.38
CA ARG A 104 3.48 3.28 2.64
C ARG A 104 4.31 3.93 3.73
N ALA A 105 3.66 4.37 4.79
CA ALA A 105 4.32 5.03 5.91
C ALA A 105 3.94 4.36 7.24
N PRO A 106 4.92 4.11 8.14
CA PRO A 106 4.62 3.55 9.44
C PRO A 106 3.86 4.58 10.30
N ILE A 107 2.87 4.10 11.04
CA ILE A 107 2.18 4.86 12.07
C ILE A 107 3.05 4.81 13.32
N VAL A 108 3.64 5.94 13.69
CA VAL A 108 4.50 6.04 14.87
C VAL A 108 3.66 6.43 16.08
N VAL A 109 3.78 5.67 17.16
CA VAL A 109 3.09 5.91 18.41
C VAL A 109 4.06 5.73 19.59
N LYS A 110 3.96 6.58 20.58
CA LYS A 110 4.80 6.52 21.77
C LYS A 110 4.55 5.21 22.55
N GLY A 111 5.62 4.55 22.92
CA GLY A 111 5.56 3.26 23.61
C GLY A 111 5.63 2.04 22.68
N ILE A 112 5.64 2.26 21.35
CA ILE A 112 5.95 1.23 20.35
C ILE A 112 7.23 1.66 19.64
N GLU A 113 8.34 1.11 20.08
CA GLU A 113 9.65 1.51 19.57
C GLU A 113 10.06 0.64 18.37
N PRO A 114 10.68 1.21 17.32
CA PRO A 114 11.26 0.42 16.25
C PRO A 114 12.32 -0.56 16.77
N CYS A 115 12.37 -1.77 16.20
CA CYS A 115 13.40 -2.73 16.54
C CYS A 115 14.80 -2.32 16.02
N VAL A 116 14.87 -1.39 15.06
CA VAL A 116 16.11 -0.77 14.60
C VAL A 116 16.39 0.49 15.42
N ARG A 117 17.38 0.45 16.27
CA ARG A 117 17.68 1.50 17.27
C ARG A 117 17.88 2.90 16.69
N ASN A 118 18.39 2.99 15.47
CA ASN A 118 18.68 4.27 14.83
C ASN A 118 17.43 4.96 14.26
N TRP A 119 16.36 4.22 13.98
CA TRP A 119 15.16 4.79 13.40
C TRP A 119 14.40 5.65 14.41
N LYS A 120 14.41 6.97 14.18
CA LYS A 120 13.77 7.98 15.03
C LYS A 120 12.61 8.67 14.33
N LYS A 121 12.57 8.58 13.00
CA LYS A 121 11.58 9.21 12.14
C LYS A 121 10.99 8.16 11.19
N PRO A 122 9.75 8.35 10.72
CA PRO A 122 9.15 7.44 9.74
C PRO A 122 10.01 7.30 8.49
N ILE A 123 10.06 6.09 7.93
CA ILE A 123 10.62 5.80 6.62
C ILE A 123 9.44 5.50 5.71
N THR A 124 9.18 6.38 4.76
CA THR A 124 8.11 6.21 3.79
C THR A 124 8.61 5.39 2.60
N LEU A 125 7.95 4.30 2.29
CA LEU A 125 8.23 3.52 1.08
C LEU A 125 7.37 4.04 -0.07
N ALA A 126 8.00 4.42 -1.18
CA ALA A 126 7.32 4.69 -2.45
C ALA A 126 7.54 3.50 -3.38
N ARG A 127 6.47 2.75 -3.65
CA ARG A 127 6.48 1.58 -4.52
C ARG A 127 5.90 1.92 -5.87
N HIS A 128 6.66 1.67 -6.95
CA HIS A 128 6.13 1.71 -8.30
C HIS A 128 5.04 0.66 -8.49
N ALA A 129 3.82 1.07 -8.79
CA ALA A 129 2.67 0.16 -8.81
C ALA A 129 2.47 -0.58 -10.14
N TYR A 130 3.46 -0.55 -11.03
CA TYR A 130 3.37 -1.10 -12.38
C TYR A 130 4.56 -1.99 -12.71
N GLY A 131 4.35 -2.95 -13.64
CA GLY A 131 5.41 -3.72 -14.28
C GLY A 131 6.11 -4.74 -13.39
N ASP A 132 7.36 -5.03 -13.73
CA ASP A 132 8.22 -6.02 -13.08
C ASP A 132 7.54 -7.41 -13.06
N ILE A 133 7.81 -8.22 -12.03
CA ILE A 133 7.23 -9.56 -11.88
C ILE A 133 5.70 -9.57 -11.74
N TYR A 134 5.08 -8.44 -11.38
CA TYR A 134 3.61 -8.33 -11.26
C TYR A 134 2.88 -8.24 -12.60
N LYS A 135 3.61 -8.01 -13.69
CA LYS A 135 3.13 -8.05 -15.08
C LYS A 135 4.03 -8.94 -15.94
N ASN A 136 4.36 -10.10 -15.45
CA ASN A 136 5.22 -11.05 -16.14
C ASN A 136 4.45 -11.95 -17.10
N THR A 137 5.22 -12.64 -17.94
CA THR A 137 4.81 -13.82 -18.72
C THR A 137 5.76 -14.94 -18.37
N GLU A 138 5.24 -16.09 -17.94
CA GLU A 138 6.03 -17.23 -17.53
C GLU A 138 5.79 -18.43 -18.43
N MET A 139 6.80 -19.28 -18.57
CA MET A 139 6.65 -20.58 -19.20
C MET A 139 7.50 -21.65 -18.50
N TYR A 140 6.94 -22.85 -18.42
CA TYR A 140 7.69 -24.04 -18.06
C TYR A 140 8.32 -24.65 -19.31
N ILE A 141 9.60 -24.98 -19.25
CA ILE A 141 10.36 -25.64 -20.32
C ILE A 141 10.45 -27.12 -19.94
N ASP A 142 9.73 -27.97 -20.68
CA ASP A 142 9.60 -29.41 -20.39
C ASP A 142 10.71 -30.27 -21.00
N ARG A 143 11.43 -29.74 -22.00
CA ARG A 143 12.46 -30.45 -22.78
C ARG A 143 13.53 -29.50 -23.31
N PRO A 144 14.70 -30.02 -23.77
CA PRO A 144 15.76 -29.18 -24.35
C PRO A 144 15.26 -28.30 -25.48
N GLY A 145 15.75 -27.05 -25.52
CA GLY A 145 15.37 -26.04 -26.52
C GLY A 145 15.97 -24.68 -26.23
N LYS A 146 15.60 -23.69 -27.03
CA LYS A 146 16.05 -22.29 -26.87
C LYS A 146 14.89 -21.38 -26.49
N VAL A 147 15.15 -20.47 -25.57
CA VAL A 147 14.25 -19.36 -25.24
C VAL A 147 14.89 -18.07 -25.71
N GLU A 148 14.14 -17.28 -26.48
CA GLU A 148 14.57 -15.99 -27.03
C GLU A 148 13.59 -14.90 -26.62
N LEU A 149 14.11 -13.71 -26.35
CA LEU A 149 13.33 -12.48 -26.26
C LEU A 149 13.29 -11.86 -27.68
N VAL A 150 12.08 -11.69 -28.20
CA VAL A 150 11.85 -11.15 -29.56
C VAL A 150 11.05 -9.86 -29.44
N TYR A 151 11.55 -8.80 -30.07
CA TYR A 151 10.82 -7.57 -30.28
C TYR A 151 10.57 -7.40 -31.77
N THR A 152 9.32 -7.19 -32.15
CA THR A 152 8.91 -6.86 -33.49
C THR A 152 8.26 -5.49 -33.50
N SER A 153 8.84 -4.54 -34.22
CA SER A 153 8.27 -3.19 -34.37
C SER A 153 7.06 -3.19 -35.34
N GLU A 154 6.29 -2.10 -35.34
CA GLU A 154 5.11 -1.97 -36.20
C GLU A 154 5.44 -2.02 -37.70
N ASP A 155 6.67 -1.59 -38.10
CA ASP A 155 7.17 -1.67 -39.45
C ASP A 155 7.82 -3.02 -39.80
N GLY A 156 7.81 -3.98 -38.86
CA GLY A 156 8.25 -5.35 -39.05
C GLY A 156 9.75 -5.60 -38.79
N GLU A 157 10.49 -4.62 -38.25
CA GLU A 157 11.87 -4.85 -37.80
C GLU A 157 11.89 -5.77 -36.59
N GLU A 158 12.72 -6.82 -36.63
CA GLU A 158 12.88 -7.74 -35.50
C GLU A 158 14.23 -7.60 -34.82
N LYS A 159 14.19 -7.59 -33.47
CA LYS A 159 15.39 -7.73 -32.62
C LYS A 159 15.23 -8.98 -31.77
N ARG A 160 16.24 -9.86 -31.78
CA ARG A 160 16.25 -11.12 -31.05
C ARG A 160 17.42 -11.18 -30.10
N SER A 161 17.16 -11.67 -28.89
CA SER A 161 18.20 -11.93 -27.90
C SER A 161 17.98 -13.30 -27.28
N LEU A 162 18.99 -14.15 -27.32
CA LEU A 162 18.95 -15.45 -26.66
C LEU A 162 18.90 -15.25 -25.15
N VAL A 163 17.86 -15.76 -24.52
CA VAL A 163 17.74 -15.80 -23.05
C VAL A 163 18.57 -16.96 -22.51
N GLN A 164 18.29 -18.18 -23.01
CA GLN A 164 18.99 -19.40 -22.59
C GLN A 164 18.80 -20.54 -23.58
N GLU A 165 19.84 -21.36 -23.69
CA GLU A 165 19.75 -22.70 -24.32
C GLU A 165 19.60 -23.74 -23.21
N PHE A 166 18.39 -24.28 -23.09
CA PHE A 166 18.04 -25.29 -22.10
C PHE A 166 18.49 -26.67 -22.58
N LYS A 167 19.24 -27.38 -21.75
CA LYS A 167 19.66 -28.78 -21.99
C LYS A 167 18.83 -29.77 -21.16
N ALA A 168 17.99 -29.27 -20.24
CA ALA A 168 17.11 -30.00 -19.36
C ALA A 168 15.88 -29.12 -19.05
N PRO A 169 14.82 -29.66 -18.41
CA PRO A 169 13.67 -28.89 -17.98
C PRO A 169 14.06 -27.67 -17.10
N GLY A 170 13.28 -26.59 -17.20
CA GLY A 170 13.52 -25.36 -16.48
C GLY A 170 12.33 -24.42 -16.57
N VAL A 171 12.54 -23.17 -16.20
CA VAL A 171 11.55 -22.10 -16.22
C VAL A 171 12.12 -20.87 -16.90
N ALA A 172 11.26 -20.10 -17.57
CA ALA A 172 11.62 -18.80 -18.13
C ALA A 172 10.54 -17.78 -17.79
N MET A 173 10.96 -16.53 -17.63
CA MET A 173 10.07 -15.40 -17.36
C MET A 173 10.49 -14.19 -18.19
N GLY A 174 9.50 -13.50 -18.76
CA GLY A 174 9.66 -12.17 -19.35
C GLY A 174 8.92 -11.13 -18.51
N MET A 175 9.55 -10.01 -18.24
CA MET A 175 8.93 -8.86 -17.58
C MET A 175 9.22 -7.57 -18.35
N HIS A 176 8.41 -6.53 -18.12
CA HIS A 176 8.53 -5.26 -18.83
C HIS A 176 8.22 -4.07 -17.93
N ASN A 177 8.58 -2.88 -18.42
CA ASN A 177 8.10 -1.63 -17.87
C ASN A 177 7.93 -0.60 -19.02
N MET A 178 7.18 0.48 -18.73
CA MET A 178 6.92 1.55 -19.69
C MET A 178 7.62 2.82 -19.24
N SER A 179 8.34 3.51 -20.13
CA SER A 179 9.03 4.76 -19.79
C SER A 179 8.09 5.80 -19.19
N ALA A 180 6.89 5.97 -19.74
CA ALA A 180 5.91 6.91 -19.22
C ALA A 180 5.47 6.57 -17.78
N SER A 181 5.34 5.27 -17.43
CA SER A 181 5.02 4.84 -16.06
C SER A 181 6.19 5.09 -15.09
N ILE A 182 7.43 4.88 -15.54
CA ILE A 182 8.63 5.22 -14.74
C ILE A 182 8.71 6.73 -14.48
N GLU A 183 8.43 7.55 -15.52
CA GLU A 183 8.38 9.01 -15.38
C GLU A 183 7.30 9.47 -14.40
N SER A 184 6.10 8.90 -14.50
CA SER A 184 5.01 9.15 -13.56
C SER A 184 5.42 8.82 -12.12
N PHE A 185 6.07 7.67 -11.92
CA PHE A 185 6.59 7.24 -10.63
C PHE A 185 7.62 8.23 -10.06
N ALA A 186 8.58 8.66 -10.87
CA ALA A 186 9.59 9.63 -10.44
C ALA A 186 8.94 10.96 -10.01
N ARG A 187 8.03 11.51 -10.83
CA ARG A 187 7.31 12.76 -10.50
C ARG A 187 6.47 12.62 -9.23
N SER A 188 5.79 11.49 -9.05
CA SER A 188 5.03 11.20 -7.82
C SER A 188 5.93 11.22 -6.59
N CYS A 189 7.11 10.57 -6.64
CA CYS A 189 8.05 10.56 -5.53
C CYS A 189 8.54 11.97 -5.18
N PHE A 190 8.92 12.77 -6.17
CA PHE A 190 9.43 14.12 -5.95
C PHE A 190 8.35 15.10 -5.47
N ASN A 191 7.12 15.03 -6.01
CA ASN A 191 6.01 15.83 -5.53
C ASN A 191 5.66 15.48 -4.08
N TYR A 192 5.53 14.19 -3.77
CA TYR A 192 5.24 13.74 -2.41
C TYR A 192 6.33 14.16 -1.42
N ALA A 193 7.58 14.16 -1.86
CA ALA A 193 8.72 14.63 -1.07
C ALA A 193 8.61 16.13 -0.73
N LEU A 194 8.24 16.97 -1.70
CA LEU A 194 8.01 18.39 -1.48
C LEU A 194 6.84 18.64 -0.50
N ASP A 195 5.75 17.89 -0.65
CA ASP A 195 4.58 18.03 0.21
C ASP A 195 4.87 17.60 1.65
N THR A 196 5.61 16.50 1.83
CA THR A 196 5.90 15.91 3.15
C THR A 196 7.21 16.38 3.77
N LYS A 197 7.99 17.21 3.06
CA LYS A 197 9.32 17.72 3.48
C LYS A 197 10.30 16.58 3.81
N GLN A 198 10.41 15.62 2.90
CA GLN A 198 11.29 14.46 3.04
C GLN A 198 12.28 14.36 1.88
N ASP A 199 13.49 13.87 2.16
CA ASP A 199 14.45 13.48 1.12
C ASP A 199 13.93 12.31 0.29
N VAL A 200 14.46 12.11 -0.92
CA VAL A 200 14.17 10.95 -1.76
C VAL A 200 15.42 10.11 -1.96
N TRP A 201 15.34 8.85 -1.57
CA TRP A 201 16.36 7.83 -1.82
C TRP A 201 15.83 6.82 -2.83
N PHE A 202 16.45 6.72 -3.98
CA PHE A 202 16.06 5.75 -5.00
C PHE A 202 17.10 4.67 -5.17
N GLY A 203 16.68 3.40 -5.22
CA GLY A 203 17.54 2.24 -5.40
C GLY A 203 17.12 1.31 -6.52
N ALA A 204 18.12 0.90 -7.32
CA ALA A 204 17.98 -0.14 -8.33
C ALA A 204 19.31 -0.90 -8.47
N LYS A 205 19.40 -1.92 -9.33
CA LYS A 205 20.64 -2.70 -9.52
C LYS A 205 21.18 -2.55 -10.96
N ASP A 206 21.43 -1.31 -11.38
CA ASP A 206 21.89 -0.98 -12.73
C ASP A 206 23.24 -1.60 -13.13
N THR A 207 24.04 -1.99 -12.15
CA THR A 207 25.30 -2.72 -12.41
C THR A 207 25.09 -4.15 -12.90
N ILE A 208 23.93 -4.74 -12.64
CA ILE A 208 23.53 -6.08 -13.10
C ILE A 208 22.49 -5.97 -14.21
N SER A 209 21.40 -5.26 -13.95
CA SER A 209 20.35 -5.00 -14.93
C SER A 209 20.67 -3.71 -15.72
N LYS A 210 21.62 -3.83 -16.65
CA LYS A 210 22.26 -2.69 -17.34
C LYS A 210 21.36 -1.95 -18.33
N THR A 211 20.19 -2.47 -18.63
CA THR A 211 19.19 -1.82 -19.50
C THR A 211 17.94 -1.50 -18.70
N TYR A 212 17.37 -2.49 -18.01
CA TYR A 212 16.11 -2.33 -17.31
C TYR A 212 16.22 -1.38 -16.11
N ASP A 213 17.10 -1.68 -15.15
CA ASP A 213 17.31 -0.83 -13.97
C ASP A 213 18.04 0.47 -14.30
N ALA A 214 18.93 0.46 -15.29
CA ALA A 214 19.58 1.67 -15.77
C ALA A 214 18.58 2.68 -16.35
N LYS A 215 17.49 2.21 -16.97
CA LYS A 215 16.42 3.10 -17.48
C LYS A 215 15.68 3.80 -16.34
N PHE A 216 15.40 3.12 -15.25
CA PHE A 216 14.82 3.76 -14.05
C PHE A 216 15.74 4.85 -13.49
N LYS A 217 17.03 4.55 -13.34
CA LYS A 217 18.03 5.53 -12.88
C LYS A 217 18.10 6.75 -13.78
N GLU A 218 18.20 6.54 -15.10
CA GLU A 218 18.24 7.61 -16.10
C GLU A 218 17.02 8.51 -16.01
N VAL A 219 15.81 7.92 -15.96
CA VAL A 219 14.57 8.68 -15.92
C VAL A 219 14.45 9.49 -14.62
N PHE A 220 14.74 8.89 -13.47
CA PHE A 220 14.73 9.60 -12.18
C PHE A 220 15.70 10.79 -12.18
N GLN A 221 16.93 10.57 -12.67
CA GLN A 221 17.94 11.64 -12.72
C GLN A 221 17.52 12.75 -13.68
N THR A 222 17.03 12.40 -14.87
CA THR A 222 16.61 13.40 -15.87
C THR A 222 15.47 14.26 -15.33
N ILE A 223 14.44 13.65 -14.76
CA ILE A 223 13.28 14.37 -14.20
C ILE A 223 13.72 15.24 -13.01
N PHE A 224 14.57 14.73 -12.12
CA PHE A 224 15.11 15.53 -11.04
C PHE A 224 15.84 16.77 -11.55
N ASP A 225 16.80 16.59 -12.46
CA ASP A 225 17.64 17.67 -12.98
C ASP A 225 16.84 18.73 -13.75
N THR A 226 15.77 18.33 -14.45
CA THR A 226 15.01 19.23 -15.34
C THR A 226 13.77 19.84 -14.68
N GLU A 227 13.15 19.19 -13.69
CA GLU A 227 11.86 19.62 -13.15
C GLU A 227 11.86 19.93 -11.66
N PHE A 228 12.77 19.33 -10.86
CA PHE A 228 12.68 19.33 -9.41
C PHE A 228 13.90 19.89 -8.68
N LYS A 229 15.06 19.99 -9.30
CA LYS A 229 16.31 20.36 -8.64
C LYS A 229 16.18 21.67 -7.87
N ASP A 230 15.75 22.75 -8.53
CA ASP A 230 15.61 24.06 -7.90
C ASP A 230 14.60 24.05 -6.75
N LYS A 231 13.48 23.34 -6.92
CA LYS A 231 12.44 23.18 -5.87
C LYS A 231 12.97 22.45 -4.63
N PHE A 232 13.80 21.43 -4.85
CA PHE A 232 14.44 20.67 -3.77
C PHE A 232 15.48 21.52 -3.04
N GLU A 233 16.29 22.29 -3.77
CA GLU A 233 17.25 23.23 -3.19
C GLU A 233 16.54 24.31 -2.35
N GLU A 234 15.45 24.92 -2.84
CA GLU A 234 14.63 25.88 -2.09
C GLU A 234 14.00 25.26 -0.84
N ALA A 235 13.57 24.01 -0.93
CA ALA A 235 12.96 23.27 0.19
C ALA A 235 13.99 22.70 1.20
N GLY A 236 15.30 22.76 0.88
CA GLY A 236 16.38 22.14 1.66
C GLY A 236 16.34 20.62 1.67
N LEU A 237 15.80 20.01 0.57
CA LEU A 237 15.67 18.58 0.39
C LEU A 237 16.73 18.03 -0.57
N THR A 238 17.00 16.71 -0.45
CA THR A 238 17.96 16.03 -1.29
C THR A 238 17.34 14.84 -2.02
N TYR A 239 17.84 14.59 -3.22
CA TYR A 239 17.64 13.35 -3.94
C TYR A 239 18.95 12.63 -4.12
N PHE A 240 18.98 11.32 -3.88
CA PHE A 240 20.15 10.56 -4.21
C PHE A 240 19.81 9.14 -4.69
N TYR A 241 20.63 8.66 -5.62
CA TYR A 241 20.59 7.30 -6.15
C TYR A 241 21.74 6.46 -5.61
N SER A 242 21.48 5.20 -5.26
CA SER A 242 22.51 4.18 -5.00
C SER A 242 22.03 2.80 -5.43
N LEU A 243 22.94 1.82 -5.42
CA LEU A 243 22.57 0.43 -5.62
C LEU A 243 21.64 -0.03 -4.50
N ILE A 244 20.64 -0.85 -4.83
CA ILE A 244 19.61 -1.27 -3.87
C ILE A 244 20.19 -1.93 -2.62
N ASP A 245 21.22 -2.75 -2.75
CA ASP A 245 21.92 -3.38 -1.63
C ASP A 245 22.67 -2.37 -0.76
N ASP A 246 23.28 -1.35 -1.34
CA ASP A 246 23.89 -0.24 -0.58
C ASP A 246 22.83 0.57 0.17
N ILE A 247 21.67 0.84 -0.46
CA ILE A 247 20.58 1.55 0.21
C ILE A 247 20.05 0.74 1.39
N VAL A 248 19.84 -0.57 1.25
CA VAL A 248 19.43 -1.43 2.38
C VAL A 248 20.37 -1.25 3.56
N ALA A 249 21.69 -1.29 3.32
CA ALA A 249 22.67 -1.09 4.37
C ALA A 249 22.66 0.33 4.98
N ARG A 250 22.34 1.36 4.16
CA ARG A 250 22.23 2.76 4.63
C ARG A 250 20.97 2.99 5.44
N VAL A 251 19.83 2.45 5.00
CA VAL A 251 18.53 2.53 5.70
C VAL A 251 18.66 2.01 7.13
N MET A 252 19.34 0.87 7.33
CA MET A 252 19.56 0.29 8.66
C MET A 252 20.39 1.19 9.60
N LYS A 253 21.18 2.11 9.05
CA LYS A 253 22.04 3.04 9.81
C LYS A 253 21.47 4.45 9.89
N ALA A 254 20.46 4.78 9.09
CA ALA A 254 19.84 6.09 9.04
C ALA A 254 18.89 6.34 10.21
N GLU A 255 18.55 7.59 10.45
CA GLU A 255 17.54 7.97 11.45
C GLU A 255 16.10 7.89 10.94
N GLY A 256 15.90 7.74 9.64
CA GLY A 256 14.62 7.89 8.97
C GLY A 256 14.34 9.31 8.49
N GLY A 257 13.07 9.61 8.16
CA GLY A 257 12.66 10.93 7.69
C GLY A 257 12.85 11.15 6.18
N PHE A 258 12.87 10.08 5.42
CA PHE A 258 13.02 10.11 3.96
C PHE A 258 12.02 9.18 3.28
N ILE A 259 11.84 9.39 1.98
CA ILE A 259 11.11 8.50 1.08
C ILE A 259 12.11 7.54 0.44
N TRP A 260 11.89 6.24 0.62
CA TRP A 260 12.63 5.21 -0.07
C TRP A 260 11.85 4.74 -1.30
N ALA A 261 12.25 5.22 -2.47
CA ALA A 261 11.63 4.86 -3.75
C ALA A 261 12.20 3.54 -4.25
N CYS A 262 11.31 2.61 -4.59
CA CYS A 262 11.62 1.25 -5.00
C CYS A 262 10.81 0.84 -6.24
N LYS A 263 11.37 -0.01 -7.09
CA LYS A 263 10.62 -0.74 -8.12
C LYS A 263 9.54 -1.60 -7.47
N ASN A 264 8.63 -2.14 -8.26
CA ASN A 264 7.42 -2.79 -7.77
C ASN A 264 7.70 -3.91 -6.76
N TYR A 265 8.52 -4.90 -7.11
CA TYR A 265 8.84 -6.02 -6.21
C TYR A 265 9.70 -5.60 -5.03
N ASP A 266 10.74 -4.81 -5.28
CA ASP A 266 11.62 -4.30 -4.22
C ASP A 266 10.78 -3.51 -3.18
N GLY A 267 9.85 -2.67 -3.65
CA GLY A 267 8.96 -1.89 -2.79
C GLY A 267 7.99 -2.73 -1.98
N ASP A 268 7.50 -3.84 -2.54
CA ASP A 268 6.63 -4.77 -1.81
C ASP A 268 7.36 -5.39 -0.63
N VAL A 269 8.52 -5.99 -0.89
CA VAL A 269 9.32 -6.67 0.13
C VAL A 269 9.86 -5.68 1.18
N MET A 270 10.39 -4.54 0.73
CA MET A 270 11.00 -3.55 1.65
C MET A 270 9.95 -2.84 2.49
N SER A 271 8.74 -2.61 1.99
CA SER A 271 7.68 -2.01 2.81
C SER A 271 7.26 -2.92 3.97
N ASP A 272 7.17 -4.23 3.73
CA ASP A 272 6.85 -5.19 4.79
C ASP A 272 7.98 -5.30 5.83
N MET A 273 9.23 -5.26 5.38
CA MET A 273 10.39 -5.24 6.28
C MET A 273 10.38 -3.99 7.17
N VAL A 274 10.21 -2.81 6.60
CA VAL A 274 10.19 -1.55 7.34
C VAL A 274 9.00 -1.51 8.31
N SER A 275 7.81 -1.92 7.84
CA SER A 275 6.62 -1.99 8.69
C SER A 275 6.82 -2.89 9.90
N SER A 276 7.35 -4.09 9.67
CA SER A 276 7.63 -5.06 10.73
C SER A 276 8.63 -4.50 11.73
N ALA A 277 9.62 -3.75 11.26
CA ALA A 277 10.65 -3.15 12.11
C ALA A 277 10.12 -1.95 12.92
N PHE A 278 9.08 -1.24 12.45
CA PHE A 278 8.37 -0.22 13.22
C PHE A 278 7.31 -0.80 14.18
N GLY A 279 7.12 -2.11 14.20
CA GLY A 279 6.30 -2.80 15.18
C GLY A 279 5.33 -3.83 14.61
N SER A 280 4.50 -3.46 13.62
CA SER A 280 3.48 -4.35 13.06
C SER A 280 3.04 -3.88 11.67
N LEU A 281 2.72 -4.82 10.78
CA LEU A 281 2.05 -4.52 9.50
C LEU A 281 0.73 -3.77 9.68
N ALA A 282 0.05 -3.98 10.81
CA ALA A 282 -1.17 -3.26 11.17
C ALA A 282 -0.93 -1.81 11.64
N MET A 283 0.33 -1.36 11.64
CA MET A 283 0.76 0.01 11.92
C MET A 283 1.36 0.68 10.69
N MET A 284 0.92 0.30 9.49
CA MET A 284 1.38 0.88 8.22
C MET A 284 0.19 1.39 7.42
N THR A 285 0.21 2.67 7.07
CA THR A 285 -0.72 3.24 6.09
C THR A 285 -0.29 2.90 4.67
N SER A 286 -1.23 2.86 3.75
CA SER A 286 -0.98 2.69 2.32
C SER A 286 -1.90 3.59 1.53
N VAL A 287 -1.34 4.35 0.59
CA VAL A 287 -2.10 5.17 -0.33
C VAL A 287 -1.55 5.03 -1.74
N LEU A 288 -2.42 4.70 -2.69
CA LEU A 288 -2.13 4.82 -4.11
C LEU A 288 -2.41 6.27 -4.54
N VAL A 289 -1.41 6.92 -5.08
CA VAL A 289 -1.51 8.27 -5.66
C VAL A 289 -1.33 8.17 -7.17
N SER A 290 -2.40 8.44 -7.91
CA SER A 290 -2.38 8.46 -9.36
C SER A 290 -1.78 9.77 -9.89
N PRO A 291 -1.05 9.76 -11.01
CA PRO A 291 -0.56 10.98 -11.66
C PRO A 291 -1.69 11.91 -12.13
N GLN A 292 -2.92 11.41 -12.27
CA GLN A 292 -4.10 12.20 -12.62
C GLN A 292 -4.82 12.79 -11.40
N GLY A 293 -4.32 12.56 -10.18
CA GLY A 293 -4.88 13.10 -8.95
C GLY A 293 -5.98 12.24 -8.33
N TYR A 294 -6.00 10.94 -8.57
CA TYR A 294 -6.85 9.97 -7.88
C TYR A 294 -6.11 9.37 -6.68
N TYR A 295 -6.85 9.07 -5.62
CA TYR A 295 -6.30 8.54 -4.39
C TYR A 295 -7.08 7.29 -3.95
N GLU A 296 -6.38 6.23 -3.58
CA GLU A 296 -7.00 5.06 -2.98
C GLU A 296 -6.22 4.72 -1.70
N TYR A 297 -6.92 4.80 -0.56
CA TYR A 297 -6.38 4.54 0.78
C TYR A 297 -6.73 3.14 1.22
N GLU A 298 -5.75 2.38 1.70
CA GLU A 298 -5.94 1.03 2.21
C GLU A 298 -5.05 0.76 3.42
N ALA A 299 -5.32 -0.31 4.17
CA ALA A 299 -4.36 -0.87 5.11
C ALA A 299 -3.35 -1.73 4.34
N ALA A 300 -2.07 -1.69 4.73
CA ALA A 300 -1.02 -2.44 4.04
C ALA A 300 -1.05 -3.96 4.32
N HIS A 301 -1.87 -4.42 5.26
CA HIS A 301 -1.99 -5.84 5.64
C HIS A 301 -3.11 -6.57 4.88
N GLY A 302 -3.11 -7.90 4.96
CA GLY A 302 -4.14 -8.76 4.37
C GLY A 302 -5.40 -8.91 5.25
N THR A 303 -6.24 -9.88 4.90
CA THR A 303 -7.58 -10.10 5.46
C THR A 303 -7.62 -10.69 6.87
N VAL A 304 -6.48 -11.07 7.44
CA VAL A 304 -6.32 -11.67 8.78
C VAL A 304 -7.15 -12.96 8.95
N GLN A 305 -7.02 -13.87 8.00
CA GLN A 305 -7.73 -15.15 7.89
C GLN A 305 -7.80 -15.94 9.21
N ARG A 306 -6.67 -16.08 9.91
CA ARG A 306 -6.61 -16.87 11.15
C ARG A 306 -7.54 -16.34 12.24
N HIS A 307 -7.69 -15.02 12.36
CA HIS A 307 -8.62 -14.41 13.32
C HIS A 307 -10.06 -14.54 12.83
N TYR A 308 -10.30 -14.53 11.53
CA TYR A 308 -11.63 -14.72 10.98
C TYR A 308 -12.20 -16.10 11.32
N TYR A 309 -11.43 -17.18 11.16
CA TYR A 309 -11.90 -18.52 11.56
C TYR A 309 -12.19 -18.63 13.05
N ARG A 310 -11.36 -18.01 13.90
CA ARG A 310 -11.65 -17.94 15.32
C ARG A 310 -12.94 -17.17 15.62
N HIS A 311 -13.18 -16.09 14.90
CA HIS A 311 -14.43 -15.33 15.01
C HIS A 311 -15.65 -16.18 14.61
N LEU A 312 -15.56 -16.96 13.55
CA LEU A 312 -16.63 -17.88 13.14
C LEU A 312 -16.92 -18.96 14.19
N GLU A 313 -15.92 -19.37 14.97
CA GLU A 313 -16.08 -20.27 16.11
C GLU A 313 -16.66 -19.58 17.36
N GLY A 314 -17.03 -18.31 17.27
CA GLY A 314 -17.53 -17.52 18.41
C GLY A 314 -16.46 -17.11 19.43
N LYS A 315 -15.16 -17.25 19.08
CA LYS A 315 -14.05 -16.89 19.95
C LYS A 315 -13.68 -15.41 19.78
N GLU A 316 -13.39 -14.75 20.88
CA GLU A 316 -12.85 -13.39 20.84
C GLU A 316 -11.49 -13.33 20.13
N THR A 317 -11.27 -12.24 19.38
CA THR A 317 -10.02 -11.94 18.71
C THR A 317 -9.54 -10.55 19.12
N SER A 318 -8.23 -10.41 19.21
CA SER A 318 -7.56 -9.12 19.41
C SER A 318 -6.84 -8.77 18.10
N THR A 319 -7.61 -8.26 17.15
CA THR A 319 -7.11 -7.85 15.82
C THR A 319 -6.88 -6.35 15.83
N ASN A 320 -5.69 -5.93 15.45
CA ASN A 320 -5.32 -4.53 15.37
C ASN A 320 -6.04 -3.87 14.18
N SER A 321 -6.79 -2.80 14.45
CA SER A 321 -7.57 -2.04 13.47
C SER A 321 -6.94 -0.68 13.10
N VAL A 322 -5.76 -0.36 13.63
CA VAL A 322 -5.16 0.98 13.50
C VAL A 322 -4.96 1.37 12.04
N ALA A 323 -4.32 0.52 11.23
CA ALA A 323 -4.09 0.84 9.81
C ALA A 323 -5.40 1.00 9.03
N THR A 324 -6.45 0.24 9.37
CA THR A 324 -7.77 0.37 8.74
C THR A 324 -8.45 1.69 9.14
N ILE A 325 -8.34 2.11 10.40
CA ILE A 325 -8.83 3.42 10.86
C ILE A 325 -8.09 4.53 10.10
N PHE A 326 -6.77 4.43 9.97
CA PHE A 326 -5.95 5.42 9.25
C PHE A 326 -6.21 5.43 7.74
N ALA A 327 -6.62 4.32 7.14
CA ALA A 327 -7.10 4.31 5.76
C ALA A 327 -8.37 5.17 5.62
N TRP A 328 -9.33 5.01 6.54
CA TRP A 328 -10.54 5.84 6.57
C TRP A 328 -10.23 7.32 6.81
N THR A 329 -9.41 7.64 7.80
CA THR A 329 -9.07 9.04 8.13
C THR A 329 -8.31 9.71 6.99
N GLY A 330 -7.37 9.00 6.35
CA GLY A 330 -6.66 9.50 5.17
C GLY A 330 -7.60 9.82 4.01
N ALA A 331 -8.55 8.93 3.72
CA ALA A 331 -9.55 9.14 2.67
C ALA A 331 -10.52 10.28 3.00
N LEU A 332 -10.98 10.38 4.26
CA LEU A 332 -11.86 11.46 4.72
C LEU A 332 -11.15 12.82 4.67
N ARG A 333 -9.89 12.88 5.10
CA ARG A 333 -9.07 14.10 5.01
C ARG A 333 -8.91 14.54 3.57
N LYS A 334 -8.55 13.63 2.67
CA LYS A 334 -8.41 13.94 1.24
C LYS A 334 -9.73 14.37 0.63
N ARG A 335 -10.84 13.75 0.99
CA ARG A 335 -12.17 14.17 0.55
C ARG A 335 -12.52 15.57 1.08
N GLY A 336 -12.19 15.85 2.34
CA GLY A 336 -12.34 17.18 2.95
C GLY A 336 -11.53 18.25 2.22
N GLU A 337 -10.28 17.97 1.88
CA GLU A 337 -9.43 18.86 1.10
C GLU A 337 -10.04 19.18 -0.28
N LEU A 338 -10.48 18.15 -1.01
CA LEU A 338 -11.05 18.30 -2.35
C LEU A 338 -12.41 19.01 -2.35
N ASP A 339 -13.22 18.84 -1.31
CA ASP A 339 -14.54 19.46 -1.16
C ASP A 339 -14.47 20.82 -0.43
N GLY A 340 -13.30 21.23 0.08
CA GLY A 340 -13.13 22.42 0.89
C GLY A 340 -13.79 22.33 2.28
N SER A 341 -13.99 21.12 2.82
CA SER A 341 -14.57 20.87 4.13
C SER A 341 -13.49 20.70 5.19
N GLN A 342 -13.14 21.79 5.90
CA GLN A 342 -12.20 21.75 7.01
C GLN A 342 -12.69 20.87 8.16
N GLU A 343 -14.01 20.89 8.42
CA GLU A 343 -14.63 20.07 9.48
C GLU A 343 -14.37 18.57 9.30
N LEU A 344 -14.41 18.09 8.04
CA LEU A 344 -14.14 16.69 7.74
C LEU A 344 -12.65 16.33 7.96
N SER A 345 -11.75 17.23 7.59
CA SER A 345 -10.32 17.08 7.85
C SER A 345 -10.01 17.10 9.36
N ASP A 346 -10.60 18.04 10.11
CA ASP A 346 -10.44 18.14 11.56
C ASP A 346 -10.98 16.90 12.29
N PHE A 347 -12.09 16.33 11.81
CA PHE A 347 -12.61 15.08 12.34
C PHE A 347 -11.62 13.92 12.13
N ALA A 348 -11.05 13.81 10.93
CA ALA A 348 -10.06 12.79 10.61
C ALA A 348 -8.83 12.90 11.54
N ASP A 349 -8.34 14.12 11.76
CA ASP A 349 -7.21 14.39 12.66
C ASP A 349 -7.52 14.03 14.12
N LYS A 350 -8.74 14.34 14.59
CA LYS A 350 -9.17 13.98 15.95
C LYS A 350 -9.29 12.47 16.13
N LEU A 351 -9.79 11.75 15.13
CA LEU A 351 -9.89 10.28 15.17
C LEU A 351 -8.50 9.62 15.19
N GLU A 352 -7.56 10.10 14.40
CA GLU A 352 -6.16 9.64 14.46
C GLU A 352 -5.56 9.89 15.85
N LYS A 353 -5.72 11.11 16.37
CA LYS A 353 -5.24 11.47 17.70
C LYS A 353 -5.88 10.62 18.81
N ALA A 354 -7.18 10.34 18.72
CA ALA A 354 -7.89 9.46 19.66
C ALA A 354 -7.33 8.03 19.60
N THR A 355 -7.06 7.53 18.40
CA THR A 355 -6.46 6.19 18.19
C THR A 355 -5.07 6.11 18.83
N LEU A 356 -4.19 7.07 18.55
CA LEU A 356 -2.84 7.10 19.12
C LEU A 356 -2.85 7.27 20.64
N SER A 357 -3.66 8.20 21.17
CA SER A 357 -3.76 8.45 22.61
C SER A 357 -4.31 7.23 23.39
N THR A 358 -5.18 6.43 22.75
CA THR A 358 -5.66 5.16 23.35
C THR A 358 -4.49 4.20 23.54
N ILE A 359 -3.64 4.01 22.54
CA ILE A 359 -2.45 3.15 22.64
C ILE A 359 -1.46 3.72 23.68
N GLU A 360 -1.17 5.01 23.61
CA GLU A 360 -0.26 5.71 24.53
C GLU A 360 -0.72 5.63 25.99
N SER A 361 -2.04 5.50 26.24
CA SER A 361 -2.60 5.29 27.57
C SER A 361 -2.42 3.85 28.10
N GLY A 362 -1.81 2.95 27.30
CA GLY A 362 -1.61 1.55 27.62
C GLY A 362 -2.77 0.62 27.23
N LYS A 363 -3.83 1.12 26.58
CA LYS A 363 -4.94 0.30 26.05
C LYS A 363 -4.66 -0.09 24.62
N MET A 364 -4.46 -1.37 24.33
CA MET A 364 -4.03 -1.80 23.00
C MET A 364 -4.41 -3.24 22.69
N THR A 365 -4.27 -3.62 21.42
CA THR A 365 -4.42 -5.00 20.96
C THR A 365 -3.23 -5.87 21.34
N LYS A 366 -3.41 -7.19 21.30
CA LYS A 366 -2.43 -8.16 21.77
C LYS A 366 -1.07 -8.08 21.04
N ASP A 367 -1.08 -7.82 19.75
CA ASP A 367 0.14 -7.67 18.92
C ASP A 367 0.99 -6.49 19.42
N LEU A 368 0.37 -5.35 19.73
CA LEU A 368 1.06 -4.17 20.26
C LEU A 368 1.51 -4.39 21.71
N ALA A 369 0.71 -5.07 22.53
CA ALA A 369 1.06 -5.37 23.92
C ALA A 369 2.29 -6.28 24.05
N LEU A 370 2.62 -7.06 23.01
CA LEU A 370 3.81 -7.91 22.99
C LEU A 370 5.11 -7.15 22.70
N ILE A 371 5.02 -5.96 22.17
CA ILE A 371 6.18 -5.16 21.70
C ILE A 371 6.27 -3.78 22.36
N THR A 372 5.28 -3.39 23.14
CA THR A 372 5.25 -2.09 23.81
C THR A 372 6.30 -1.98 24.93
N SER A 373 6.83 -0.77 25.09
CA SER A 373 7.66 -0.40 26.26
C SER A 373 6.81 0.11 27.47
N ILE A 374 5.48 0.22 27.29
CA ILE A 374 4.58 0.63 28.36
C ILE A 374 4.44 -0.52 29.37
N GLU A 375 4.64 -0.21 30.65
CA GLU A 375 4.49 -1.20 31.73
C GLU A 375 3.01 -1.54 31.97
N ASN A 376 2.72 -2.83 32.12
CA ASN A 376 1.38 -3.37 32.41
C ASN A 376 0.28 -2.89 31.44
N PRO A 377 0.43 -3.09 30.13
CA PRO A 377 -0.58 -2.67 29.18
C PRO A 377 -1.88 -3.46 29.35
N THR A 378 -3.02 -2.81 29.14
CA THR A 378 -4.33 -3.44 29.08
C THR A 378 -4.57 -4.00 27.70
N VAL A 379 -4.57 -5.32 27.58
CA VAL A 379 -4.84 -6.02 26.31
C VAL A 379 -6.34 -6.03 26.07
N LEU A 380 -6.78 -5.45 24.97
CA LEU A 380 -8.18 -5.38 24.57
C LEU A 380 -8.45 -6.33 23.39
N ASN A 381 -9.67 -6.90 23.32
CA ASN A 381 -10.16 -7.52 22.11
C ASN A 381 -10.47 -6.47 21.04
N SER A 382 -10.75 -6.91 19.81
CA SER A 382 -10.95 -6.01 18.67
C SER A 382 -12.07 -4.98 18.90
N ARG A 383 -13.20 -5.40 19.50
CA ARG A 383 -14.35 -4.54 19.76
C ARG A 383 -14.04 -3.53 20.86
N ASP A 384 -13.52 -4.00 21.99
CA ASP A 384 -13.22 -3.14 23.14
C ASP A 384 -12.14 -2.12 22.81
N PHE A 385 -11.19 -2.45 21.92
CA PHE A 385 -10.21 -1.50 21.43
C PHE A 385 -10.86 -0.37 20.61
N ILE A 386 -11.78 -0.70 19.70
CA ILE A 386 -12.54 0.29 18.92
C ILE A 386 -13.41 1.16 19.84
N LEU A 387 -14.07 0.57 20.85
CA LEU A 387 -14.85 1.32 21.83
C LEU A 387 -14.00 2.25 22.70
N ALA A 388 -12.80 1.82 23.10
CA ALA A 388 -11.86 2.68 23.82
C ALA A 388 -11.40 3.89 22.98
N ILE A 389 -11.22 3.70 21.66
CA ILE A 389 -10.93 4.80 20.73
C ILE A 389 -12.13 5.75 20.63
N ARG A 390 -13.36 5.22 20.56
CA ARG A 390 -14.59 6.02 20.57
C ARG A 390 -14.68 6.91 21.80
N GLU A 391 -14.46 6.34 23.01
CA GLU A 391 -14.45 7.10 24.27
C GLU A 391 -13.41 8.24 24.27
N ALA A 392 -12.25 8.00 23.65
CA ALA A 392 -11.22 9.02 23.51
C ALA A 392 -11.62 10.10 22.50
N LEU A 393 -12.25 9.72 21.38
CA LEU A 393 -12.75 10.63 20.35
C LEU A 393 -13.85 11.54 20.89
N GLU A 394 -14.84 10.99 21.60
CA GLU A 394 -15.96 11.75 22.21
C GLU A 394 -15.48 12.86 23.16
N LYS A 395 -14.32 12.69 23.78
CA LYS A 395 -13.71 13.74 24.64
C LYS A 395 -12.99 14.84 23.85
N MET A 396 -12.77 14.64 22.55
CA MET A 396 -12.05 15.59 21.67
C MET A 396 -13.00 16.35 20.72
N LEU A 397 -14.24 15.86 20.58
CA LEU A 397 -15.29 16.49 19.78
C LEU A 397 -16.03 17.56 20.58
#